data_819966fd2bbf889166c3dd188894ac9d
#
_entry.id   819966fd2bbf889166c3dd188894ac9d
#
_cell.length_a   1.000
_cell.length_b   1.000
_cell.length_c   1.000
_cell.angle_alpha   90.00
_cell.angle_beta   90.00
_cell.angle_gamma   90.00
#
_symmetry.space_group_name_H-M   'P 1'
#
loop_
_entity.id
_entity.type
_entity.pdbx_description
1 polymer ?
#
loop_
_entity_poly.entity_id
_entity_poly.type
_entity_poly.pdbx_seq_one_letter_code
_entity_poly.pdbx_strand_id
1 'polypeptide(L)'
;MGRSVYVASPEGLTGKSAVALGLLDALTREVGSVGVYRPLTTAGPGSDDIDLIVDLLVNQPGISQSYDEAIGVTYEAARQDADEALHVIVERFGQLTDRFEVILVVGSDYTDVATGTELSFNAKIAANLGSPVVLVVHGRERNPEQIRAAADSAIAELRVNHAQTVAVIANRVDHDSAEAIRAALADLPGDVVTAAIPENPLLSAPTFRALVEAADGELVLGSQTWMDREAMGVIVAAMSLPHVLDRLVPDVAVIAASDRTDLLPGLMLAHQSGTFPALAGILLTGGYDMPETIRRLSEGVQQHLPIALTDLGTFTTAERVVRVRGPITKDSSRKIETAHREFAERVDQAALLRAIDVSGSEVR
;
A
#
# COMPACT_ATOMS: atom_id res chain seq x y z
N MET A 1 0.48 31.26 6.49
CA MET A 1 -0.12 29.93 6.56
C MET A 1 0.91 28.96 5.99
N GLY A 2 1.22 27.87 6.68
CA GLY A 2 2.10 26.83 6.16
C GLY A 2 1.51 26.20 4.90
N ARG A 3 2.35 25.79 3.96
CA ARG A 3 1.91 25.08 2.75
C ARG A 3 1.50 23.67 3.13
N SER A 4 0.48 23.14 2.47
CA SER A 4 0.04 21.77 2.69
C SER A 4 -0.60 21.17 1.45
N VAL A 5 -0.68 19.85 1.41
CA VAL A 5 -1.39 19.11 0.36
C VAL A 5 -2.14 17.94 0.99
N TYR A 6 -3.37 17.74 0.58
CA TYR A 6 -4.26 16.71 1.10
C TYR A 6 -4.45 15.57 0.09
N VAL A 7 -4.07 14.35 0.44
CA VAL A 7 -4.32 13.18 -0.40
C VAL A 7 -5.63 12.52 0.04
N ALA A 8 -6.63 12.54 -0.82
CA ALA A 8 -7.95 11.98 -0.56
C ALA A 8 -8.33 10.94 -1.62
N SER A 9 -9.31 10.12 -1.30
CA SER A 9 -9.89 9.17 -2.25
C SER A 9 -11.39 9.00 -1.99
N PRO A 10 -12.21 8.77 -3.04
CA PRO A 10 -13.66 8.58 -2.88
C PRO A 10 -14.02 7.17 -2.42
N GLU A 11 -13.07 6.24 -2.37
CA GLU A 11 -13.30 4.82 -2.09
C GLU A 11 -12.05 4.16 -1.48
N GLY A 12 -12.22 2.97 -0.91
CA GLY A 12 -11.13 2.18 -0.37
C GLY A 12 -10.26 1.51 -1.44
N LEU A 13 -9.13 0.96 -1.02
CA LEU A 13 -8.20 0.16 -1.85
C LEU A 13 -7.64 0.87 -3.09
N THR A 14 -7.68 2.19 -3.14
CA THR A 14 -7.14 3.00 -4.24
C THR A 14 -5.62 3.00 -4.32
N GLY A 15 -4.93 2.50 -3.29
CA GLY A 15 -3.47 2.58 -3.19
C GLY A 15 -2.98 3.98 -2.82
N LYS A 16 -3.77 4.73 -2.08
CA LYS A 16 -3.47 6.09 -1.59
C LYS A 16 -2.12 6.18 -0.87
N SER A 17 -1.73 5.15 -0.10
CA SER A 17 -0.43 5.10 0.57
C SER A 17 0.77 5.13 -0.39
N ALA A 18 0.67 4.46 -1.55
CA ALA A 18 1.72 4.50 -2.57
C ALA A 18 1.84 5.89 -3.21
N VAL A 19 0.70 6.55 -3.47
CA VAL A 19 0.68 7.92 -3.98
C VAL A 19 1.21 8.90 -2.93
N ALA A 20 0.83 8.74 -1.66
CA ALA A 20 1.35 9.56 -0.57
C ALA A 20 2.86 9.41 -0.38
N LEU A 21 3.40 8.18 -0.49
CA LEU A 21 4.85 7.93 -0.48
C LEU A 21 5.57 8.65 -1.62
N GLY A 22 5.08 8.51 -2.85
CA GLY A 22 5.69 9.16 -4.00
C GLY A 22 5.64 10.69 -3.90
N LEU A 23 4.53 11.23 -3.40
CA LEU A 23 4.41 12.67 -3.16
C LEU A 23 5.32 13.14 -2.01
N LEU A 24 5.44 12.36 -0.93
CA LEU A 24 6.35 12.67 0.17
C LEU A 24 7.80 12.73 -0.31
N ASP A 25 8.24 11.77 -1.10
CA ASP A 25 9.57 11.74 -1.70
C ASP A 25 9.82 12.97 -2.61
N ALA A 26 8.83 13.36 -3.42
CA ALA A 26 8.91 14.56 -4.24
C ALA A 26 9.03 15.84 -3.39
N LEU A 27 8.25 15.94 -2.30
CA LEU A 27 8.29 17.08 -1.39
C LEU A 27 9.62 17.17 -0.64
N THR A 28 10.13 16.05 -0.10
CA THR A 28 11.40 16.05 0.65
C THR A 28 12.63 16.40 -0.19
N ARG A 29 12.55 16.25 -1.52
CA ARG A 29 13.61 16.71 -2.43
C ARG A 29 13.55 18.20 -2.71
N GLU A 30 12.39 18.83 -2.56
CA GLU A 30 12.16 20.21 -2.97
C GLU A 30 12.28 21.20 -1.81
N VAL A 31 11.90 20.79 -0.59
CA VAL A 31 11.89 21.68 0.59
C VAL A 31 12.72 21.14 1.74
N GLY A 32 13.15 22.03 2.64
CA GLY A 32 14.03 21.70 3.75
C GLY A 32 13.37 20.91 4.88
N SER A 33 12.05 21.04 5.05
CA SER A 33 11.32 20.32 6.09
C SER A 33 9.89 19.97 5.68
N VAL A 34 9.54 18.68 5.76
CA VAL A 34 8.22 18.15 5.46
C VAL A 34 7.62 17.51 6.70
N GLY A 35 6.39 17.89 7.04
CA GLY A 35 5.59 17.22 8.06
C GLY A 35 4.57 16.29 7.44
N VAL A 36 4.14 15.30 8.20
CA VAL A 36 3.07 14.37 7.87
C VAL A 36 1.91 14.57 8.83
N TYR A 37 0.68 14.53 8.32
CA TYR A 37 -0.50 14.61 9.17
C TYR A 37 -1.59 13.64 8.71
N ARG A 38 -2.11 12.87 9.64
CA ARG A 38 -3.25 11.96 9.46
C ARG A 38 -4.39 12.43 10.35
N PRO A 39 -5.37 13.20 9.82
CA PRO A 39 -6.44 13.79 10.64
C PRO A 39 -7.31 12.78 11.36
N LEU A 40 -7.56 11.63 10.72
CA LEU A 40 -8.39 10.54 11.27
C LEU A 40 -7.60 9.24 11.29
N THR A 41 -7.53 8.61 12.45
CA THR A 41 -6.82 7.35 12.69
C THR A 41 -7.73 6.33 13.38
N THR A 42 -7.38 5.06 13.30
CA THR A 42 -8.05 3.99 14.06
C THR A 42 -7.70 4.04 15.55
N ALA A 43 -6.48 4.43 15.86
CA ALA A 43 -5.94 4.45 17.23
C ALA A 43 -5.44 5.86 17.58
N GLY A 44 -5.66 6.26 18.84
CA GLY A 44 -5.22 7.55 19.36
C GLY A 44 -3.77 7.54 19.86
N PRO A 45 -3.26 8.70 20.31
CA PRO A 45 -1.91 8.82 20.89
C PRO A 45 -1.71 7.87 22.06
N GLY A 46 -0.54 7.20 22.10
CA GLY A 46 -0.18 6.25 23.16
C GLY A 46 -0.90 4.91 23.13
N SER A 47 -1.63 4.60 22.04
CA SER A 47 -2.21 3.26 21.79
C SER A 47 -1.15 2.28 21.33
N ASP A 48 -1.32 0.99 21.68
CA ASP A 48 -0.52 -0.10 21.11
C ASP A 48 -0.88 -0.40 19.64
N ASP A 49 -2.09 0.00 19.21
CA ASP A 49 -2.49 -0.08 17.80
C ASP A 49 -1.86 1.06 16.99
N ILE A 50 -1.32 0.75 15.84
CA ILE A 50 -0.59 1.70 14.99
C ILE A 50 -1.31 1.85 13.64
N ASP A 51 -1.57 3.09 13.21
CA ASP A 51 -1.95 3.38 11.83
C ASP A 51 -0.74 3.15 10.91
N LEU A 52 -0.83 2.11 10.07
CA LEU A 52 0.27 1.69 9.20
C LEU A 52 0.72 2.77 8.21
N ILE A 53 -0.18 3.68 7.81
CA ILE A 53 0.17 4.76 6.87
C ILE A 53 1.00 5.82 7.59
N VAL A 54 0.65 6.16 8.82
CA VAL A 54 1.44 7.10 9.62
C VAL A 54 2.81 6.51 9.92
N ASP A 55 2.87 5.26 10.41
CA ASP A 55 4.13 4.59 10.71
C ASP A 55 5.02 4.47 9.46
N LEU A 56 4.43 4.20 8.30
CA LEU A 56 5.14 4.18 7.04
C LEU A 56 5.76 5.54 6.71
N LEU A 57 4.98 6.63 6.78
CA LEU A 57 5.39 7.95 6.29
C LEU A 57 6.35 8.66 7.24
N VAL A 58 6.15 8.58 8.56
CA VAL A 58 7.04 9.23 9.53
C VAL A 58 8.41 8.56 9.62
N ASN A 59 8.53 7.30 9.20
CA ASN A 59 9.79 6.59 9.13
C ASN A 59 10.54 6.74 7.78
N GLN A 60 10.05 7.60 6.86
CA GLN A 60 10.77 7.85 5.61
C GLN A 60 11.99 8.77 5.84
N PRO A 61 13.05 8.61 5.03
CA PRO A 61 14.21 9.49 5.08
C PRO A 61 13.80 10.97 4.91
N GLY A 62 14.39 11.85 5.72
CA GLY A 62 14.10 13.29 5.67
C GLY A 62 12.91 13.74 6.52
N ILE A 63 12.17 12.83 7.14
CA ILE A 63 11.10 13.15 8.09
C ILE A 63 11.64 13.13 9.51
N SER A 64 11.41 14.24 10.25
CA SER A 64 11.83 14.42 11.63
C SER A 64 10.60 14.73 12.51
N GLN A 65 9.72 13.73 12.64
CA GLN A 65 8.45 13.84 13.35
C GLN A 65 8.11 12.52 14.04
N SER A 66 7.57 12.58 15.26
CA SER A 66 7.09 11.39 15.94
C SER A 66 5.71 10.96 15.43
N TYR A 67 5.35 9.70 15.69
CA TYR A 67 4.04 9.16 15.34
C TYR A 67 2.89 9.98 15.96
N ASP A 68 2.98 10.28 17.28
CA ASP A 68 1.93 10.99 18.03
C ASP A 68 1.72 12.43 17.55
N GLU A 69 2.76 13.07 17.02
CA GLU A 69 2.67 14.41 16.41
C GLU A 69 1.97 14.37 15.04
N ALA A 70 2.01 13.23 14.34
CA ALA A 70 1.48 13.08 12.99
C ALA A 70 -0.02 12.71 12.96
N ILE A 71 -0.64 12.40 14.11
CA ILE A 71 -2.04 11.94 14.16
C ILE A 71 -2.97 13.01 14.73
N GLY A 72 -4.20 13.03 14.19
CA GLY A 72 -5.28 13.88 14.67
C GLY A 72 -6.14 13.21 15.74
N VAL A 73 -7.38 12.89 15.40
CA VAL A 73 -8.37 12.25 16.26
C VAL A 73 -8.71 10.84 15.78
N THR A 74 -9.33 10.05 16.64
CA THR A 74 -9.82 8.72 16.24
C THR A 74 -11.14 8.82 15.45
N TYR A 75 -11.43 7.81 14.61
CA TYR A 75 -12.73 7.69 13.96
C TYR A 75 -13.89 7.66 14.94
N GLU A 76 -13.69 7.08 16.13
CA GLU A 76 -14.72 7.03 17.17
C GLU A 76 -15.03 8.43 17.70
N ALA A 77 -14.00 9.23 18.01
CA ALA A 77 -14.18 10.61 18.46
C ALA A 77 -14.91 11.46 17.39
N ALA A 78 -14.54 11.30 16.13
CA ALA A 78 -15.18 12.02 15.03
C ALA A 78 -16.65 11.61 14.80
N ARG A 79 -17.01 10.37 15.11
CA ARG A 79 -18.41 9.91 15.07
C ARG A 79 -19.24 10.43 16.25
N GLN A 80 -18.64 10.61 17.40
CA GLN A 80 -19.31 11.12 18.59
C GLN A 80 -19.61 12.62 18.46
N ASP A 81 -18.63 13.40 18.01
CA ASP A 81 -18.78 14.84 17.78
C ASP A 81 -17.87 15.28 16.62
N ALA A 82 -18.48 15.47 15.46
CA ALA A 82 -17.75 15.85 14.24
C ALA A 82 -17.20 17.28 14.28
N ASP A 83 -17.89 18.19 14.96
CA ASP A 83 -17.49 19.60 15.03
C ASP A 83 -16.31 19.75 16.01
N GLU A 84 -16.37 19.11 17.17
CA GLU A 84 -15.25 19.07 18.11
C GLU A 84 -14.04 18.36 17.51
N ALA A 85 -14.23 17.23 16.81
CA ALA A 85 -13.17 16.55 16.11
C ALA A 85 -12.48 17.46 15.08
N LEU A 86 -13.26 18.23 14.31
CA LEU A 86 -12.71 19.17 13.34
C LEU A 86 -11.92 20.29 14.01
N HIS A 87 -12.40 20.80 15.16
CA HIS A 87 -11.68 21.80 15.96
C HIS A 87 -10.31 21.28 16.39
N VAL A 88 -10.24 20.07 16.98
CA VAL A 88 -8.99 19.44 17.42
C VAL A 88 -8.05 19.18 16.25
N ILE A 89 -8.59 18.73 15.10
CA ILE A 89 -7.80 18.50 13.87
C ILE A 89 -7.11 19.80 13.43
N VAL A 90 -7.85 20.92 13.39
CA VAL A 90 -7.31 22.22 12.96
C VAL A 90 -6.28 22.73 13.94
N GLU A 91 -6.52 22.60 15.25
CA GLU A 91 -5.58 23.03 16.29
C GLU A 91 -4.24 22.28 16.19
N ARG A 92 -4.27 20.94 16.08
CA ARG A 92 -3.06 20.11 15.93
C ARG A 92 -2.32 20.41 14.64
N PHE A 93 -3.05 20.58 13.56
CA PHE A 93 -2.46 20.98 12.28
C PHE A 93 -1.75 22.34 12.38
N GLY A 94 -2.34 23.31 13.11
CA GLY A 94 -1.72 24.61 13.36
C GLY A 94 -0.35 24.51 14.01
N GLN A 95 -0.17 23.59 14.97
CA GLN A 95 1.11 23.34 15.63
C GLN A 95 2.18 22.81 14.64
N LEU A 96 1.75 22.04 13.61
CA LEU A 96 2.67 21.53 12.59
C LEU A 96 3.07 22.63 11.61
N THR A 97 2.19 23.56 11.27
CA THR A 97 2.50 24.66 10.33
C THR A 97 3.59 25.60 10.84
N ASP A 98 3.81 25.65 12.15
CA ASP A 98 4.88 26.44 12.76
C ASP A 98 6.27 25.76 12.68
N ARG A 99 6.30 24.46 12.37
CA ARG A 99 7.52 23.64 12.39
C ARG A 99 7.97 23.20 11.01
N PHE A 100 7.04 22.99 10.07
CA PHE A 100 7.32 22.44 8.78
C PHE A 100 6.99 23.43 7.66
N GLU A 101 7.81 23.44 6.61
CA GLU A 101 7.58 24.28 5.43
C GLU A 101 6.38 23.79 4.62
N VAL A 102 6.20 22.46 4.57
CA VAL A 102 5.09 21.80 3.86
C VAL A 102 4.57 20.64 4.70
N ILE A 103 3.26 20.44 4.73
CA ILE A 103 2.62 19.31 5.41
C ILE A 103 1.87 18.44 4.38
N LEU A 104 2.27 17.16 4.31
CA LEU A 104 1.51 16.13 3.61
C LEU A 104 0.39 15.62 4.51
N VAL A 105 -0.85 15.92 4.16
CA VAL A 105 -2.03 15.42 4.86
C VAL A 105 -2.57 14.21 4.13
N VAL A 106 -2.79 13.10 4.84
CA VAL A 106 -3.36 11.87 4.26
C VAL A 106 -4.74 11.61 4.83
N GLY A 107 -5.75 11.71 4.00
CA GLY A 107 -7.14 11.49 4.35
C GLY A 107 -7.45 10.06 4.77
N SER A 108 -8.60 9.86 5.39
CA SER A 108 -9.06 8.60 5.94
C SER A 108 -9.19 7.48 4.89
N ASP A 109 -9.23 6.25 5.36
CA ASP A 109 -9.50 5.05 4.55
C ASP A 109 -10.89 4.51 4.87
N TYR A 110 -11.60 4.12 3.81
CA TYR A 110 -12.93 3.52 3.89
C TYR A 110 -12.87 2.12 4.48
N THR A 111 -12.79 1.99 5.78
CA THR A 111 -12.72 0.67 6.40
C THR A 111 -14.01 0.21 7.06
N ASP A 112 -14.87 1.13 7.56
CA ASP A 112 -16.05 0.74 8.36
C ASP A 112 -17.24 1.71 8.36
N VAL A 113 -17.29 2.72 7.47
CA VAL A 113 -18.35 3.73 7.48
C VAL A 113 -19.18 3.68 6.21
N ALA A 114 -20.48 3.95 6.33
CA ALA A 114 -21.38 4.10 5.19
C ALA A 114 -20.79 5.10 4.18
N THR A 115 -20.48 4.64 3.01
CA THR A 115 -19.62 5.20 1.97
C THR A 115 -19.92 6.62 1.49
N GLY A 116 -21.08 7.21 1.81
CA GLY A 116 -21.47 8.53 1.32
C GLY A 116 -20.98 9.72 2.14
N THR A 117 -20.52 9.52 3.35
CA THR A 117 -20.19 10.63 4.29
C THR A 117 -18.70 10.88 4.47
N GLU A 118 -17.84 9.92 4.11
CA GLU A 118 -16.42 10.00 4.40
C GLU A 118 -15.66 10.97 3.50
N LEU A 119 -15.94 10.95 2.18
CA LEU A 119 -15.32 11.93 1.26
C LEU A 119 -15.73 13.34 1.63
N SER A 120 -17.01 13.56 1.97
CA SER A 120 -17.53 14.87 2.44
C SER A 120 -16.79 15.35 3.69
N PHE A 121 -16.50 14.44 4.64
CA PHE A 121 -15.77 14.80 5.86
C PHE A 121 -14.30 15.11 5.56
N ASN A 122 -13.62 14.30 4.73
CA ASN A 122 -12.28 14.61 4.23
C ASN A 122 -12.23 15.96 3.50
N ALA A 123 -13.26 16.27 2.71
CA ALA A 123 -13.37 17.55 2.02
C ALA A 123 -13.50 18.74 2.99
N LYS A 124 -14.33 18.59 4.03
CA LYS A 124 -14.45 19.60 5.10
C LYS A 124 -13.13 19.82 5.84
N ILE A 125 -12.42 18.74 6.16
CA ILE A 125 -11.08 18.82 6.77
C ILE A 125 -10.15 19.58 5.83
N ALA A 126 -10.02 19.16 4.56
CA ALA A 126 -9.13 19.79 3.59
C ALA A 126 -9.42 21.30 3.43
N ALA A 127 -10.71 21.68 3.36
CA ALA A 127 -11.13 23.07 3.26
C ALA A 127 -10.75 23.89 4.51
N ASN A 128 -10.98 23.35 5.72
CA ASN A 128 -10.62 24.03 6.98
C ASN A 128 -9.10 24.15 7.18
N LEU A 129 -8.32 23.18 6.68
CA LEU A 129 -6.86 23.25 6.68
C LEU A 129 -6.30 24.15 5.57
N GLY A 130 -7.12 24.60 4.62
CA GLY A 130 -6.68 25.32 3.42
C GLY A 130 -5.77 24.49 2.52
N SER A 131 -5.93 23.16 2.55
CA SER A 131 -5.07 22.21 1.85
C SER A 131 -5.66 21.83 0.49
N PRO A 132 -4.99 22.12 -0.64
CA PRO A 132 -5.39 21.65 -1.95
C PRO A 132 -5.36 20.11 -2.00
N VAL A 133 -6.29 19.51 -2.74
CA VAL A 133 -6.53 18.07 -2.75
C VAL A 133 -5.92 17.41 -3.98
N VAL A 134 -5.10 16.38 -3.74
CA VAL A 134 -4.73 15.34 -4.69
C VAL A 134 -5.72 14.19 -4.54
N LEU A 135 -6.61 14.04 -5.52
CA LEU A 135 -7.64 13.02 -5.54
C LEU A 135 -7.09 11.73 -6.17
N VAL A 136 -7.15 10.62 -5.44
CA VAL A 136 -6.73 9.29 -5.92
C VAL A 136 -7.97 8.47 -6.21
N VAL A 137 -8.18 8.08 -7.47
CA VAL A 137 -9.28 7.22 -7.90
C VAL A 137 -8.80 5.83 -8.25
N HIS A 138 -9.63 4.82 -7.97
CA HIS A 138 -9.31 3.43 -8.26
C HIS A 138 -9.48 3.11 -9.74
N GLY A 139 -8.46 2.50 -10.36
CA GLY A 139 -8.45 2.23 -11.80
C GLY A 139 -8.62 0.75 -12.18
N ARG A 140 -8.40 -0.18 -11.25
CA ARG A 140 -8.44 -1.61 -11.54
C ARG A 140 -9.82 -2.07 -11.99
N GLU A 141 -9.87 -2.84 -13.07
CA GLU A 141 -11.10 -3.40 -13.65
C GLU A 141 -12.12 -2.32 -14.08
N ARG A 142 -11.62 -1.11 -14.42
CA ARG A 142 -12.44 0.02 -14.88
C ARG A 142 -11.97 0.54 -16.23
N ASN A 143 -12.93 0.88 -17.08
CA ASN A 143 -12.65 1.56 -18.34
C ASN A 143 -12.46 3.08 -18.14
N PRO A 144 -11.94 3.81 -19.16
CA PRO A 144 -11.68 5.24 -19.06
C PRO A 144 -12.92 6.07 -18.68
N GLU A 145 -14.10 5.74 -19.20
CA GLU A 145 -15.36 6.45 -18.93
C GLU A 145 -15.78 6.28 -17.46
N GLN A 146 -15.62 5.09 -16.90
CA GLN A 146 -15.94 4.80 -15.50
C GLN A 146 -15.01 5.55 -14.54
N ILE A 147 -13.70 5.61 -14.87
CA ILE A 147 -12.72 6.35 -14.08
C ILE A 147 -13.00 7.84 -14.16
N ARG A 148 -13.32 8.36 -15.35
CA ARG A 148 -13.70 9.75 -15.54
C ARG A 148 -14.95 10.11 -14.74
N ALA A 149 -15.99 9.30 -14.79
CA ALA A 149 -17.23 9.54 -14.04
C ALA A 149 -17.00 9.52 -12.52
N ALA A 150 -16.13 8.61 -12.02
CA ALA A 150 -15.74 8.57 -10.61
C ALA A 150 -14.98 9.83 -10.19
N ALA A 151 -14.05 10.31 -11.04
CA ALA A 151 -13.34 11.57 -10.80
C ALA A 151 -14.27 12.78 -10.79
N ASP A 152 -15.16 12.92 -11.79
CA ASP A 152 -16.11 14.01 -11.88
C ASP A 152 -17.03 14.06 -10.64
N SER A 153 -17.54 12.90 -10.20
CA SER A 153 -18.39 12.80 -9.01
C SER A 153 -17.63 13.22 -7.74
N ALA A 154 -16.39 12.73 -7.56
CA ALA A 154 -15.59 13.08 -6.41
C ALA A 154 -15.17 14.56 -6.39
N ILE A 155 -14.81 15.14 -7.54
CA ILE A 155 -14.50 16.57 -7.68
C ILE A 155 -15.73 17.42 -7.32
N ALA A 156 -16.93 17.01 -7.78
CA ALA A 156 -18.16 17.71 -7.43
C ALA A 156 -18.41 17.70 -5.92
N GLU A 157 -18.21 16.57 -5.25
CA GLU A 157 -18.32 16.42 -3.79
C GLU A 157 -17.31 17.30 -3.04
N LEU A 158 -16.03 17.28 -3.46
CA LEU A 158 -14.99 18.14 -2.90
C LEU A 158 -15.37 19.62 -3.02
N ARG A 159 -15.83 20.04 -4.20
CA ARG A 159 -16.23 21.43 -4.48
C ARG A 159 -17.42 21.88 -3.64
N VAL A 160 -18.43 21.04 -3.44
CA VAL A 160 -19.60 21.33 -2.58
C VAL A 160 -19.16 21.63 -1.14
N ASN A 161 -18.10 20.97 -0.68
CA ASN A 161 -17.51 21.17 0.64
C ASN A 161 -16.34 22.18 0.64
N HIS A 162 -16.21 23.01 -0.40
CA HIS A 162 -15.20 24.08 -0.55
C HIS A 162 -13.75 23.60 -0.61
N ALA A 163 -13.49 22.33 -0.88
CA ALA A 163 -12.15 21.81 -1.10
C ALA A 163 -11.75 21.95 -2.58
N GLN A 164 -10.52 22.42 -2.82
CA GLN A 164 -9.96 22.62 -4.15
C GLN A 164 -9.21 21.38 -4.61
N THR A 165 -9.59 20.78 -5.74
CA THR A 165 -8.83 19.71 -6.38
C THR A 165 -7.75 20.29 -7.28
N VAL A 166 -6.49 19.90 -7.07
CA VAL A 166 -5.33 20.32 -7.88
C VAL A 166 -4.74 19.20 -8.71
N ALA A 167 -5.01 17.95 -8.33
CA ALA A 167 -4.59 16.79 -9.12
C ALA A 167 -5.60 15.64 -9.02
N VAL A 168 -5.68 14.83 -10.08
CA VAL A 168 -6.42 13.57 -10.12
C VAL A 168 -5.47 12.47 -10.60
N ILE A 169 -5.25 11.47 -9.76
CA ILE A 169 -4.40 10.33 -10.06
C ILE A 169 -5.26 9.08 -10.12
N ALA A 170 -5.47 8.53 -11.34
CA ALA A 170 -6.03 7.21 -11.51
C ALA A 170 -4.94 6.19 -11.17
N ASN A 171 -5.05 5.55 -10.02
CA ASN A 171 -4.05 4.58 -9.55
C ASN A 171 -4.55 3.14 -9.74
N ARG A 172 -3.62 2.21 -9.94
CA ARG A 172 -3.90 0.79 -10.17
C ARG A 172 -4.71 0.56 -11.46
N VAL A 173 -4.43 1.31 -12.51
CA VAL A 173 -5.07 1.10 -13.81
C VAL A 173 -4.48 -0.13 -14.51
N ASP A 174 -5.23 -0.72 -15.44
CA ASP A 174 -4.69 -1.76 -16.31
C ASP A 174 -3.62 -1.16 -17.21
N HIS A 175 -2.48 -1.84 -17.35
CA HIS A 175 -1.31 -1.32 -18.08
C HIS A 175 -1.66 -0.88 -19.50
N ASP A 176 -2.46 -1.68 -20.21
CA ASP A 176 -2.85 -1.42 -21.60
C ASP A 176 -3.84 -0.24 -21.73
N SER A 177 -4.52 0.11 -20.64
CA SER A 177 -5.52 1.19 -20.62
C SER A 177 -4.96 2.53 -20.12
N ALA A 178 -3.75 2.57 -19.59
CA ALA A 178 -3.19 3.73 -18.90
C ALA A 178 -3.19 5.01 -19.76
N GLU A 179 -2.83 4.90 -21.05
CA GLU A 179 -2.81 6.05 -21.95
C GLU A 179 -4.21 6.56 -22.28
N ALA A 180 -5.17 5.67 -22.51
CA ALA A 180 -6.57 6.04 -22.76
C ALA A 180 -7.21 6.71 -21.52
N ILE A 181 -6.86 6.22 -20.32
CA ILE A 181 -7.32 6.81 -19.06
C ILE A 181 -6.71 8.20 -18.87
N ARG A 182 -5.41 8.35 -19.12
CA ARG A 182 -4.74 9.65 -19.06
C ARG A 182 -5.40 10.67 -20.00
N ALA A 183 -5.71 10.25 -21.23
CA ALA A 183 -6.40 11.09 -22.20
C ALA A 183 -7.82 11.46 -21.72
N ALA A 184 -8.57 10.52 -21.15
CA ALA A 184 -9.90 10.79 -20.60
C ALA A 184 -9.89 11.76 -19.41
N LEU A 185 -8.83 11.75 -18.60
CA LEU A 185 -8.68 12.69 -17.48
C LEU A 185 -8.16 14.06 -17.90
N ALA A 186 -7.46 14.16 -19.03
CA ALA A 186 -6.91 15.44 -19.50
C ALA A 186 -7.97 16.53 -19.78
N ASP A 187 -9.21 16.12 -20.08
CA ASP A 187 -10.34 17.02 -20.31
C ASP A 187 -11.07 17.43 -19.01
N LEU A 188 -10.49 17.17 -17.82
CA LEU A 188 -11.06 17.66 -16.56
C LEU A 188 -11.03 19.20 -16.52
N PRO A 189 -12.06 19.85 -15.98
CA PRO A 189 -12.14 21.32 -15.94
C PRO A 189 -11.11 21.89 -14.96
N GLY A 190 -10.45 22.97 -15.35
CA GLY A 190 -9.44 23.68 -14.57
C GLY A 190 -8.02 23.17 -14.84
N ASP A 191 -7.03 23.83 -14.23
CA ASP A 191 -5.61 23.43 -14.32
C ASP A 191 -5.32 22.27 -13.33
N VAL A 192 -5.99 21.13 -13.54
CA VAL A 192 -5.84 19.96 -12.71
C VAL A 192 -4.77 19.04 -13.28
N VAL A 193 -3.75 18.72 -12.49
CA VAL A 193 -2.71 17.75 -12.89
C VAL A 193 -3.31 16.36 -12.94
N THR A 194 -3.13 15.65 -14.05
CA THR A 194 -3.70 14.30 -14.21
C THR A 194 -2.64 13.27 -14.46
N ALA A 195 -2.81 12.09 -13.87
CA ALA A 195 -1.92 10.95 -14.05
C ALA A 195 -2.69 9.62 -14.03
N ALA A 196 -2.12 8.62 -14.69
CA ALA A 196 -2.56 7.23 -14.62
C ALA A 196 -1.37 6.34 -14.25
N ILE A 197 -1.45 5.69 -13.09
CA ILE A 197 -0.40 4.81 -12.56
C ILE A 197 -0.88 3.36 -12.71
N PRO A 198 -0.19 2.52 -13.51
CA PRO A 198 -0.54 1.12 -13.69
C PRO A 198 -0.49 0.32 -12.39
N GLU A 199 -1.30 -0.75 -12.34
CA GLU A 199 -1.22 -1.73 -11.25
C GLU A 199 0.16 -2.38 -11.22
N ASN A 200 0.83 -2.29 -10.10
CA ASN A 200 2.05 -3.05 -9.85
C ASN A 200 1.77 -4.11 -8.78
N PRO A 201 1.75 -5.40 -9.14
CA PRO A 201 1.40 -6.48 -8.23
C PRO A 201 2.25 -6.51 -6.95
N LEU A 202 3.51 -6.07 -7.02
CA LEU A 202 4.40 -6.02 -5.86
C LEU A 202 3.84 -5.15 -4.74
N LEU A 203 3.23 -4.01 -5.05
CA LEU A 203 2.73 -3.07 -4.04
C LEU A 203 1.61 -3.65 -3.16
N SER A 204 0.90 -4.66 -3.64
CA SER A 204 -0.15 -5.36 -2.90
C SER A 204 0.21 -6.80 -2.52
N ALA A 205 1.39 -7.29 -2.89
CA ALA A 205 1.82 -8.65 -2.60
C ALA A 205 1.97 -8.86 -1.07
N PRO A 206 1.38 -9.91 -0.49
CA PRO A 206 1.64 -10.27 0.91
C PRO A 206 3.06 -10.80 1.08
N THR A 207 3.60 -10.73 2.28
CA THR A 207 4.79 -11.48 2.63
C THR A 207 4.45 -12.96 2.79
N PHE A 208 5.43 -13.86 2.65
CA PHE A 208 5.21 -15.28 2.93
C PHE A 208 4.78 -15.49 4.39
N ARG A 209 5.30 -14.69 5.34
CA ARG A 209 4.84 -14.65 6.74
C ARG A 209 3.34 -14.43 6.85
N ALA A 210 2.81 -13.41 6.18
CA ALA A 210 1.38 -13.11 6.20
C ALA A 210 0.53 -14.26 5.62
N LEU A 211 1.05 -14.99 4.61
CA LEU A 211 0.36 -16.18 4.09
C LEU A 211 0.34 -17.31 5.12
N VAL A 212 1.45 -17.53 5.82
CA VAL A 212 1.57 -18.55 6.86
C VAL A 212 0.65 -18.25 8.04
N GLU A 213 0.64 -17.00 8.52
CA GLU A 213 -0.25 -16.54 9.59
C GLU A 213 -1.73 -16.69 9.21
N ALA A 214 -2.12 -16.32 7.99
CA ALA A 214 -3.49 -16.49 7.50
C ALA A 214 -3.93 -17.97 7.44
N ALA A 215 -2.97 -18.87 7.32
CA ALA A 215 -3.18 -20.31 7.31
C ALA A 215 -3.03 -20.97 8.69
N ASP A 216 -2.90 -20.21 9.77
CA ASP A 216 -2.59 -20.72 11.12
C ASP A 216 -1.37 -21.66 11.10
N GLY A 217 -0.36 -21.34 10.29
CA GLY A 217 0.82 -22.20 10.08
C GLY A 217 2.02 -21.78 10.90
N GLU A 218 3.00 -22.67 10.99
CA GLU A 218 4.26 -22.45 11.70
C GLU A 218 5.47 -22.76 10.80
N LEU A 219 6.56 -22.00 10.96
CA LEU A 219 7.82 -22.27 10.24
C LEU A 219 8.46 -23.55 10.78
N VAL A 220 8.67 -24.53 9.91
CA VAL A 220 9.31 -25.82 10.28
C VAL A 220 10.73 -25.95 9.77
N LEU A 221 11.11 -25.19 8.74
CA LEU A 221 12.47 -25.20 8.17
C LEU A 221 12.75 -23.88 7.44
N GLY A 222 14.04 -23.53 7.31
CA GLY A 222 14.49 -22.35 6.56
C GLY A 222 14.69 -21.10 7.42
N SER A 223 14.78 -19.95 6.81
CA SER A 223 15.16 -18.70 7.47
C SER A 223 13.95 -17.84 7.86
N GLN A 224 13.91 -17.38 9.11
CA GLN A 224 12.94 -16.41 9.60
C GLN A 224 12.96 -15.10 8.81
N THR A 225 14.14 -14.65 8.37
CA THR A 225 14.28 -13.41 7.60
C THR A 225 13.70 -13.52 6.18
N TRP A 226 13.62 -14.74 5.63
CA TRP A 226 13.00 -14.97 4.32
C TRP A 226 11.48 -15.06 4.37
N MET A 227 10.91 -15.21 5.57
CA MET A 227 9.46 -15.10 5.76
C MET A 227 8.90 -13.73 5.33
N ASP A 228 9.71 -12.68 5.38
CA ASP A 228 9.32 -11.32 5.06
C ASP A 228 9.45 -10.98 3.56
N ARG A 229 9.82 -11.97 2.73
CA ARG A 229 9.84 -11.84 1.27
C ARG A 229 8.43 -11.81 0.71
N GLU A 230 8.16 -10.89 -0.23
CA GLU A 230 6.87 -10.79 -0.89
C GLU A 230 6.60 -12.02 -1.75
N ALA A 231 5.38 -12.56 -1.61
CA ALA A 231 4.86 -13.63 -2.45
C ALA A 231 4.08 -13.04 -3.63
N MET A 232 4.65 -13.12 -4.83
CA MET A 232 4.05 -12.54 -6.04
C MET A 232 2.87 -13.35 -6.60
N GLY A 233 2.59 -14.49 -6.01
CA GLY A 233 1.48 -15.36 -6.35
C GLY A 233 1.49 -16.63 -5.52
N VAL A 234 0.49 -17.45 -5.72
CA VAL A 234 0.31 -18.73 -5.03
C VAL A 234 0.06 -19.84 -6.06
N ILE A 235 0.78 -20.95 -5.94
CA ILE A 235 0.55 -22.16 -6.74
C ILE A 235 0.22 -23.33 -5.81
N VAL A 236 -0.85 -24.07 -6.14
CA VAL A 236 -1.15 -25.35 -5.48
C VAL A 236 -0.47 -26.48 -6.25
N ALA A 237 0.51 -27.14 -5.63
CA ALA A 237 1.30 -28.22 -6.22
C ALA A 237 0.54 -29.55 -6.20
N ALA A 238 -0.57 -29.63 -6.94
CA ALA A 238 -1.40 -30.84 -7.05
C ALA A 238 -0.88 -31.84 -8.08
N MET A 239 -0.02 -31.41 -9.03
CA MET A 239 0.54 -32.24 -10.10
C MET A 239 1.86 -32.90 -9.70
N SER A 240 2.41 -33.75 -10.59
CA SER A 240 3.75 -34.27 -10.42
C SER A 240 4.82 -33.18 -10.55
N LEU A 241 5.99 -33.40 -9.94
CA LEU A 241 7.07 -32.42 -9.87
C LEU A 241 7.39 -31.74 -11.22
N PRO A 242 7.58 -32.46 -12.36
CA PRO A 242 7.88 -31.78 -13.64
C PRO A 242 6.84 -30.72 -14.01
N HIS A 243 5.56 -31.05 -13.86
CA HIS A 243 4.47 -30.13 -14.18
C HIS A 243 4.32 -28.95 -13.22
N VAL A 244 4.76 -29.11 -11.96
CA VAL A 244 4.84 -28.00 -11.01
C VAL A 244 6.00 -27.08 -11.39
N LEU A 245 7.18 -27.66 -11.70
CA LEU A 245 8.36 -26.87 -12.08
C LEU A 245 8.12 -25.98 -13.30
N ASP A 246 7.39 -26.48 -14.31
CA ASP A 246 7.03 -25.72 -15.53
C ASP A 246 6.15 -24.49 -15.25
N ARG A 247 5.55 -24.41 -14.07
CA ARG A 247 4.62 -23.34 -13.66
C ARG A 247 5.18 -22.38 -12.63
N LEU A 248 6.40 -22.60 -12.19
CA LEU A 248 7.03 -21.70 -11.22
C LEU A 248 7.28 -20.34 -11.85
N VAL A 249 6.93 -19.30 -11.13
CA VAL A 249 7.24 -17.91 -11.45
C VAL A 249 8.07 -17.29 -10.31
N PRO A 250 8.82 -16.22 -10.56
CA PRO A 250 9.61 -15.58 -9.52
C PRO A 250 8.78 -15.21 -8.29
N ASP A 251 9.34 -15.46 -7.11
CA ASP A 251 8.76 -15.12 -5.82
C ASP A 251 7.35 -15.73 -5.57
N VAL A 252 7.05 -16.89 -6.17
CA VAL A 252 5.79 -17.60 -5.92
C VAL A 252 5.84 -18.37 -4.61
N ALA A 253 4.73 -18.37 -3.85
CA ALA A 253 4.51 -19.28 -2.73
C ALA A 253 3.88 -20.58 -3.23
N VAL A 254 4.41 -21.73 -2.82
CA VAL A 254 3.91 -23.04 -3.23
C VAL A 254 3.16 -23.68 -2.08
N ILE A 255 1.89 -24.04 -2.30
CA ILE A 255 1.10 -24.86 -1.36
C ILE A 255 1.18 -26.32 -1.80
N ALA A 256 1.58 -27.21 -0.88
CA ALA A 256 1.64 -28.65 -1.13
C ALA A 256 1.12 -29.43 0.07
N ALA A 257 0.50 -30.59 -0.17
CA ALA A 257 0.16 -31.50 0.94
C ALA A 257 1.45 -32.02 1.62
N SER A 258 1.48 -32.08 2.94
CA SER A 258 2.67 -32.41 3.71
C SER A 258 3.15 -33.86 3.54
N ASP A 259 2.25 -34.75 3.08
CA ASP A 259 2.58 -36.13 2.71
C ASP A 259 3.22 -36.28 1.30
N ARG A 260 3.22 -35.17 0.50
CA ARG A 260 3.87 -35.13 -0.81
C ARG A 260 5.37 -34.90 -0.69
N THR A 261 6.04 -35.81 0.01
CA THR A 261 7.49 -35.77 0.23
C THR A 261 8.32 -35.91 -1.05
N ASP A 262 7.71 -36.34 -2.14
CA ASP A 262 8.29 -36.38 -3.49
C ASP A 262 8.53 -34.99 -4.10
N LEU A 263 7.69 -33.99 -3.75
CA LEU A 263 7.79 -32.65 -4.28
C LEU A 263 8.86 -31.80 -3.57
N LEU A 264 8.99 -31.95 -2.27
CA LEU A 264 9.78 -31.06 -1.44
C LEU A 264 11.25 -30.97 -1.86
N PRO A 265 12.01 -32.07 -2.02
CA PRO A 265 13.40 -31.98 -2.48
C PRO A 265 13.56 -31.35 -3.86
N GLY A 266 12.61 -31.61 -4.77
CA GLY A 266 12.62 -31.04 -6.11
C GLY A 266 12.40 -29.52 -6.12
N LEU A 267 11.47 -29.02 -5.31
CA LEU A 267 11.22 -27.59 -5.14
C LEU A 267 12.40 -26.88 -4.47
N MET A 268 13.03 -27.52 -3.47
CA MET A 268 14.23 -27.00 -2.84
C MET A 268 15.40 -26.87 -3.81
N LEU A 269 15.62 -27.91 -4.63
CA LEU A 269 16.65 -27.89 -5.68
C LEU A 269 16.33 -26.84 -6.75
N ALA A 270 15.08 -26.71 -7.17
CA ALA A 270 14.66 -25.69 -8.12
C ALA A 270 14.97 -24.28 -7.59
N HIS A 271 14.60 -24.00 -6.33
CA HIS A 271 14.90 -22.73 -5.68
C HIS A 271 16.38 -22.36 -5.67
N GLN A 272 17.26 -23.37 -5.50
CA GLN A 272 18.71 -23.17 -5.48
C GLN A 272 19.35 -23.13 -6.86
N SER A 273 18.70 -23.73 -7.84
CA SER A 273 19.28 -23.89 -9.15
C SER A 273 19.17 -22.58 -9.94
N GLY A 274 20.10 -21.90 -10.36
CA GLY A 274 19.97 -20.66 -11.18
C GLY A 274 19.16 -20.81 -12.48
N THR A 275 18.58 -22.01 -12.77
CA THR A 275 17.78 -22.31 -13.96
C THR A 275 16.27 -22.24 -13.71
N PHE A 276 15.85 -22.17 -12.45
CA PHE A 276 14.45 -22.01 -12.06
C PHE A 276 14.26 -20.71 -11.24
N PRO A 277 13.03 -20.17 -11.23
CA PRO A 277 12.73 -19.01 -10.41
C PRO A 277 12.91 -19.31 -8.91
N ALA A 278 13.38 -18.30 -8.16
CA ALA A 278 13.39 -18.37 -6.70
C ALA A 278 11.95 -18.33 -6.17
N LEU A 279 11.67 -19.11 -5.13
CA LEU A 279 10.36 -19.19 -4.46
C LEU A 279 10.31 -18.22 -3.28
N ALA A 280 9.15 -17.73 -2.93
CA ALA A 280 8.92 -16.99 -1.67
C ALA A 280 8.90 -17.92 -0.47
N GLY A 281 8.34 -19.13 -0.63
CA GLY A 281 8.27 -20.15 0.40
C GLY A 281 7.42 -21.34 -0.01
N ILE A 282 7.41 -22.38 0.84
CA ILE A 282 6.57 -23.57 0.69
C ILE A 282 5.67 -23.69 1.92
N LEU A 283 4.36 -23.75 1.72
CA LEU A 283 3.37 -23.97 2.77
C LEU A 283 2.81 -25.38 2.65
N LEU A 284 3.18 -26.23 3.58
CA LEU A 284 2.72 -27.60 3.70
C LEU A 284 1.38 -27.66 4.42
N THR A 285 0.47 -28.52 3.95
CA THR A 285 -0.90 -28.61 4.44
C THR A 285 -1.25 -30.02 4.91
N GLY A 286 -2.23 -30.15 5.83
CA GLY A 286 -2.74 -31.43 6.30
C GLY A 286 -2.13 -31.93 7.60
N GLY A 287 -1.20 -31.18 8.22
CA GLY A 287 -0.69 -31.43 9.57
C GLY A 287 0.18 -32.67 9.74
N TYR A 288 0.65 -33.31 8.65
CA TYR A 288 1.57 -34.44 8.79
C TYR A 288 3.00 -33.95 9.00
N ASP A 289 3.65 -34.47 10.03
CA ASP A 289 5.04 -34.16 10.30
C ASP A 289 5.97 -34.55 9.14
N MET A 290 6.96 -33.71 8.90
CA MET A 290 8.01 -34.02 7.91
C MET A 290 8.81 -35.29 8.35
N PRO A 291 8.89 -36.34 7.51
CA PRO A 291 9.70 -37.51 7.83
C PRO A 291 11.15 -37.14 8.12
N GLU A 292 11.74 -37.80 9.13
CA GLU A 292 13.10 -37.52 9.57
C GLU A 292 14.14 -37.63 8.44
N THR A 293 13.95 -38.55 7.50
CA THR A 293 14.83 -38.70 6.32
C THR A 293 14.79 -37.47 5.41
N ILE A 294 13.61 -36.84 5.24
CA ILE A 294 13.43 -35.61 4.46
C ILE A 294 14.00 -34.43 5.23
N ARG A 295 13.77 -34.36 6.54
CA ARG A 295 14.34 -33.30 7.40
C ARG A 295 15.86 -33.28 7.30
N ARG A 296 16.52 -34.43 7.48
CA ARG A 296 17.98 -34.55 7.38
C ARG A 296 18.51 -34.20 5.99
N LEU A 297 17.79 -34.58 4.92
CA LEU A 297 18.15 -34.17 3.56
C LEU A 297 18.07 -32.66 3.42
N SER A 298 17.02 -32.05 3.94
CA SER A 298 16.79 -30.62 3.88
C SER A 298 17.79 -29.79 4.68
N GLU A 299 18.16 -30.27 5.86
CA GLU A 299 19.20 -29.64 6.72
C GLU A 299 20.60 -29.70 6.09
N GLY A 300 20.88 -30.74 5.31
CA GLY A 300 22.14 -30.90 4.58
C GLY A 300 22.31 -29.92 3.40
N VAL A 301 21.22 -29.26 3.00
CA VAL A 301 21.23 -28.30 1.92
C VAL A 301 21.16 -26.87 2.53
N GLN A 302 22.25 -26.11 2.37
CA GLN A 302 22.25 -24.71 2.82
C GLN A 302 21.19 -23.91 2.05
N GLN A 303 20.07 -23.63 2.68
CA GLN A 303 18.99 -22.88 2.05
C GLN A 303 18.34 -21.89 3.00
N HIS A 304 17.86 -20.80 2.42
CA HIS A 304 17.08 -19.79 3.14
C HIS A 304 15.58 -19.97 2.93
N LEU A 305 15.16 -20.82 1.97
CA LEU A 305 13.76 -21.01 1.61
C LEU A 305 12.93 -21.40 2.83
N PRO A 306 11.96 -20.60 3.24
CA PRO A 306 11.10 -20.93 4.36
C PRO A 306 10.10 -22.01 3.95
N ILE A 307 9.97 -23.01 4.84
CA ILE A 307 8.97 -24.08 4.72
C ILE A 307 8.13 -24.04 5.99
N ALA A 308 6.85 -23.80 5.83
CA ALA A 308 5.89 -23.77 6.94
C ALA A 308 4.89 -24.92 6.83
N LEU A 309 4.30 -25.29 7.95
CA LEU A 309 3.30 -26.36 8.07
C LEU A 309 2.03 -25.78 8.71
N THR A 310 0.86 -26.21 8.19
CA THR A 310 -0.45 -25.95 8.80
C THR A 310 -1.25 -27.24 8.89
N ASP A 311 -2.11 -27.33 9.90
CA ASP A 311 -3.07 -28.45 10.07
C ASP A 311 -4.24 -28.35 9.08
N LEU A 312 -4.43 -27.19 8.45
CA LEU A 312 -5.51 -26.98 7.49
C LEU A 312 -5.32 -27.84 6.24
N GLY A 313 -6.43 -28.27 5.65
CA GLY A 313 -6.41 -28.94 4.34
C GLY A 313 -6.07 -27.96 3.22
N THR A 314 -5.54 -28.48 2.11
CA THR A 314 -5.03 -27.70 0.96
C THR A 314 -6.04 -26.70 0.42
N PHE A 315 -7.32 -27.07 0.31
CA PHE A 315 -8.37 -26.17 -0.20
C PHE A 315 -8.59 -24.98 0.73
N THR A 316 -8.78 -25.22 2.02
CA THR A 316 -8.97 -24.17 3.03
C THR A 316 -7.78 -23.23 3.11
N THR A 317 -6.57 -23.79 3.07
CA THR A 317 -5.32 -23.00 3.02
C THR A 317 -5.31 -22.11 1.80
N ALA A 318 -5.54 -22.64 0.61
CA ALA A 318 -5.56 -21.86 -0.63
C ALA A 318 -6.63 -20.76 -0.60
N GLU A 319 -7.83 -21.04 -0.09
CA GLU A 319 -8.90 -20.06 0.06
C GLU A 319 -8.52 -18.91 0.98
N ARG A 320 -7.87 -19.21 2.11
CA ARG A 320 -7.41 -18.17 3.06
C ARG A 320 -6.30 -17.31 2.45
N VAL A 321 -5.24 -17.95 1.94
CA VAL A 321 -4.05 -17.21 1.48
C VAL A 321 -4.30 -16.37 0.22
N VAL A 322 -5.19 -16.77 -0.68
CA VAL A 322 -5.49 -15.99 -1.88
C VAL A 322 -6.15 -14.64 -1.59
N ARG A 323 -6.75 -14.50 -0.42
CA ARG A 323 -7.40 -13.27 0.05
C ARG A 323 -6.44 -12.32 0.77
N VAL A 324 -5.26 -12.80 1.15
CA VAL A 324 -4.27 -11.97 1.86
C VAL A 324 -3.75 -10.87 0.95
N ARG A 325 -3.67 -9.67 1.50
CA ARG A 325 -3.05 -8.52 0.86
C ARG A 325 -1.97 -7.98 1.78
N GLY A 326 -0.86 -7.54 1.20
CA GLY A 326 0.25 -6.96 1.94
C GLY A 326 0.26 -5.44 1.80
N PRO A 327 -0.01 -4.68 2.86
CA PRO A 327 0.18 -3.24 2.83
C PRO A 327 1.66 -2.90 2.59
N ILE A 328 1.93 -1.66 2.21
CA ILE A 328 3.28 -1.11 2.27
C ILE A 328 3.54 -0.74 3.72
N THR A 329 4.60 -1.27 4.31
CA THR A 329 5.05 -0.95 5.68
C THR A 329 6.41 -0.29 5.63
N LYS A 330 6.87 0.32 6.73
CA LYS A 330 8.20 0.96 6.82
C LYS A 330 9.36 0.01 6.48
N ASP A 331 9.17 -1.29 6.69
CA ASP A 331 10.18 -2.32 6.46
C ASP A 331 10.13 -2.90 5.03
N SER A 332 9.15 -2.48 4.21
CA SER A 332 8.93 -2.97 2.84
C SER A 332 9.79 -2.22 1.80
N SER A 333 11.11 -2.25 1.92
CA SER A 333 12.04 -1.46 1.07
C SER A 333 11.76 -1.58 -0.43
N ARG A 334 11.53 -2.80 -0.95
CA ARG A 334 11.23 -3.03 -2.37
C ARG A 334 9.92 -2.35 -2.82
N LYS A 335 8.89 -2.36 -1.96
CA LYS A 335 7.61 -1.71 -2.25
C LYS A 335 7.75 -0.19 -2.19
N ILE A 336 8.49 0.33 -1.20
CA ILE A 336 8.77 1.77 -1.07
C ILE A 336 9.49 2.29 -2.31
N GLU A 337 10.59 1.67 -2.72
CA GLU A 337 11.33 2.02 -3.93
C GLU A 337 10.46 1.94 -5.19
N THR A 338 9.61 0.91 -5.26
CA THR A 338 8.69 0.74 -6.39
C THR A 338 7.62 1.85 -6.40
N ALA A 339 7.03 2.20 -5.25
CA ALA A 339 6.06 3.29 -5.16
C ALA A 339 6.67 4.63 -5.58
N HIS A 340 7.89 4.94 -5.13
CA HIS A 340 8.64 6.14 -5.54
C HIS A 340 8.86 6.17 -7.06
N ARG A 341 9.33 5.07 -7.64
CA ARG A 341 9.60 4.97 -9.07
C ARG A 341 8.33 5.11 -9.91
N GLU A 342 7.26 4.37 -9.59
CA GLU A 342 5.99 4.44 -10.32
C GLU A 342 5.40 5.86 -10.29
N PHE A 343 5.46 6.51 -9.13
CA PHE A 343 5.01 7.90 -9.01
C PHE A 343 5.89 8.84 -9.86
N ALA A 344 7.20 8.73 -9.75
CA ALA A 344 8.15 9.60 -10.45
C ALA A 344 8.06 9.50 -11.97
N GLU A 345 7.79 8.29 -12.51
CA GLU A 345 7.69 8.04 -13.94
C GLU A 345 6.36 8.47 -14.55
N ARG A 346 5.28 8.52 -13.74
CA ARG A 346 3.91 8.67 -14.25
C ARG A 346 3.27 10.02 -13.90
N VAL A 347 3.76 10.70 -12.87
CA VAL A 347 3.20 11.98 -12.41
C VAL A 347 4.13 13.12 -12.79
N ASP A 348 3.59 14.16 -13.42
CA ASP A 348 4.33 15.41 -13.61
C ASP A 348 4.51 16.11 -12.26
N GLN A 349 5.61 15.75 -11.57
CA GLN A 349 5.92 16.27 -10.23
C GLN A 349 6.09 17.78 -10.25
N ALA A 350 6.72 18.34 -11.30
CA ALA A 350 6.94 19.77 -11.38
C ALA A 350 5.61 20.54 -11.52
N ALA A 351 4.67 20.05 -12.33
CA ALA A 351 3.34 20.62 -12.41
C ALA A 351 2.56 20.49 -11.08
N LEU A 352 2.66 19.32 -10.43
CA LEU A 352 2.00 19.08 -9.15
C LEU A 352 2.54 19.99 -8.04
N LEU A 353 3.86 20.13 -7.92
CA LEU A 353 4.50 21.00 -6.93
C LEU A 353 4.14 22.48 -7.16
N ARG A 354 4.06 22.92 -8.41
CA ARG A 354 3.51 24.26 -8.73
C ARG A 354 2.06 24.41 -8.32
N ALA A 355 1.21 23.42 -8.57
CA ALA A 355 -0.21 23.47 -8.25
C ALA A 355 -0.49 23.52 -6.73
N ILE A 356 0.43 23.05 -5.90
CA ILE A 356 0.38 23.14 -4.43
C ILE A 356 1.26 24.28 -3.87
N ASP A 357 1.74 25.18 -4.72
CA ASP A 357 2.58 26.32 -4.37
C ASP A 357 3.90 25.96 -3.62
N VAL A 358 4.51 24.85 -4.03
CA VAL A 358 5.77 24.32 -3.48
C VAL A 358 6.88 24.37 -4.53
N SER A 359 6.79 25.17 -5.58
CA SER A 359 7.92 25.34 -6.49
C SER A 359 9.08 26.06 -5.78
N GLY A 360 10.29 25.47 -5.92
CA GLY A 360 11.50 25.96 -5.27
C GLY A 360 11.66 27.47 -5.43
N SER A 361 11.91 28.15 -4.32
CA SER A 361 12.41 29.50 -4.36
C SER A 361 13.72 29.47 -5.15
N GLU A 362 13.74 30.04 -6.36
CA GLU A 362 14.97 30.37 -7.03
C GLU A 362 15.90 31.00 -6.00
N VAL A 363 17.01 30.29 -5.73
CA VAL A 363 18.12 30.84 -4.93
C VAL A 363 18.55 32.13 -5.62
N ARG A 364 18.18 33.23 -5.02
CA ARG A 364 18.74 34.55 -5.37
C ARG A 364 20.06 34.76 -4.65
#